data_1254a4b622f2c832c499db5c08efa156
#
_entry.id   1254a4b622f2c832c499db5c08efa156
#
_cell.length_a   1.000
_cell.length_b   1.000
_cell.length_c   1.000
_cell.angle_alpha   90.00
_cell.angle_beta   90.00
_cell.angle_gamma   90.00
#
_symmetry.space_group_name_H-M   'P 1'
#
loop_
_entity.id
_entity.type
_entity.pdbx_description
1 polymer ?
#
loop_
_entity_poly.entity_id
_entity_poly.type
_entity_poly.pdbx_seq_one_letter_code
_entity_poly.pdbx_strand_id
1 'polypeptide(L)'
;MSLTRRTFLYASGAALGGATALGGAPALEGAAALGGATVLGGTLALGSTPAAAATGEPVKIGILHSLSGTMAISETTLKDVMLMLIEEQNTKGGVLGRKLEAVVVDPASNWPLFAEKAKELIEKDKVSAVFGCWTSVSRKSVLPVFKELNSILFYPVQYEGEESERNVFYTGAAPNQQAIPAVDYLMSEDGGSVKRWVLEGTDYVYPRTTNKILAAYLKLKGVADEDVMINYTPFGFSDWQTEVSKIKAFGSAGKKTAVVSTINGDANVPFYKELGNQGVNATDIPVVAFSVGEEELAGLDTKPLVGHLAAWNYFESIDTPANKDFIAKWHEFTKKANRTTNDPMEAHYIGFNMWVKGVEKAQSFEPDKVIPAMIGVSAPNLTGGLSTMMPNHHITKPVYIGEIQADGQLNTVWQTPGTVVAQEWSPYLEGSKDLIADWRAPMSCGNFNVKTGKCGG
;
A
#
# COMPACT_ATOMS: atom_id res chain seq x y z
N MET A 1 28.90 7.45 23.27
CA MET A 1 29.25 8.50 22.31
C MET A 1 28.11 8.56 21.30
N SER A 2 27.30 9.62 21.37
CA SER A 2 26.11 9.79 20.52
C SER A 2 26.58 10.24 19.13
N LEU A 3 26.39 9.42 18.11
CA LEU A 3 26.59 9.80 16.71
C LEU A 3 25.27 10.43 16.20
N THR A 4 25.30 11.74 16.05
CA THR A 4 24.22 12.52 15.48
C THR A 4 24.12 12.23 13.98
N ARG A 5 23.06 11.58 13.55
CA ARG A 5 22.72 11.39 12.12
C ARG A 5 22.39 12.75 11.50
N ARG A 6 23.10 13.15 10.46
CA ARG A 6 22.87 14.40 9.73
C ARG A 6 21.79 14.21 8.69
N THR A 7 20.75 15.01 8.80
CA THR A 7 19.72 15.17 7.76
C THR A 7 20.31 15.90 6.56
N PHE A 8 20.36 15.27 5.40
CA PHE A 8 20.75 15.93 4.15
C PHE A 8 19.53 16.53 3.46
N LEU A 9 19.42 17.86 3.49
CA LEU A 9 18.51 18.62 2.65
C LEU A 9 19.18 18.85 1.29
N TYR A 10 18.64 18.29 0.22
CA TYR A 10 19.04 18.64 -1.14
C TYR A 10 18.35 19.93 -1.56
N ALA A 11 19.14 21.00 -1.72
CA ALA A 11 18.69 22.24 -2.33
C ALA A 11 18.67 22.08 -3.86
N SER A 12 17.49 22.23 -4.46
CA SER A 12 17.31 22.30 -5.91
C SER A 12 17.74 23.68 -6.42
N GLY A 13 18.85 23.74 -7.14
CA GLY A 13 19.33 24.90 -7.87
C GLY A 13 18.52 25.13 -9.14
N ALA A 14 17.79 26.24 -9.21
CA ALA A 14 17.19 26.71 -10.45
C ALA A 14 18.22 27.47 -11.28
N ALA A 15 18.47 27.03 -12.51
CA ALA A 15 19.29 27.73 -13.50
C ALA A 15 18.41 28.73 -14.27
N LEU A 16 18.72 29.99 -14.13
CA LEU A 16 18.20 31.09 -14.94
C LEU A 16 18.99 31.16 -16.25
N GLY A 17 18.29 30.93 -17.37
CA GLY A 17 18.78 31.22 -18.73
C GLY A 17 18.10 32.49 -19.24
N GLY A 18 18.85 33.58 -19.37
CA GLY A 18 18.39 34.81 -19.93
C GLY A 18 18.35 34.80 -21.46
N ALA A 19 17.40 35.51 -22.05
CA ALA A 19 17.48 36.00 -23.42
C ALA A 19 16.81 37.37 -23.49
N THR A 20 17.62 38.33 -23.88
CA THR A 20 17.28 39.71 -24.19
C THR A 20 16.68 39.82 -25.59
N ALA A 21 15.63 40.66 -25.74
CA ALA A 21 15.36 41.33 -27.01
C ALA A 21 14.61 42.65 -26.79
N LEU A 22 15.09 43.66 -27.43
CA LEU A 22 14.74 45.08 -27.46
C LEU A 22 13.46 45.34 -28.26
N GLY A 23 12.76 46.45 -27.95
CA GLY A 23 11.99 47.15 -28.95
C GLY A 23 10.71 47.83 -28.50
N GLY A 24 10.79 49.17 -28.27
CA GLY A 24 9.90 50.19 -28.82
C GLY A 24 8.58 50.53 -28.12
N ALA A 25 8.56 51.65 -27.42
CA ALA A 25 7.36 52.43 -27.14
C ALA A 25 6.98 53.28 -28.39
N PRO A 26 5.74 53.82 -28.49
CA PRO A 26 5.54 55.16 -27.92
C PRO A 26 4.17 55.37 -27.22
N ALA A 27 4.20 56.45 -26.45
CA ALA A 27 3.09 57.02 -25.68
C ALA A 27 2.05 57.71 -26.56
N LEU A 28 0.82 57.80 -26.06
CA LEU A 28 -0.14 58.88 -26.38
C LEU A 28 -1.00 59.20 -25.15
N GLU A 29 -0.91 60.47 -24.78
CA GLU A 29 -1.72 61.13 -23.75
C GLU A 29 -3.16 61.34 -24.22
N GLY A 30 -4.11 61.39 -23.26
CA GLY A 30 -5.49 61.77 -23.56
C GLY A 30 -6.34 61.90 -22.29
N ALA A 31 -6.72 63.12 -22.01
CA ALA A 31 -7.29 63.70 -20.81
C ALA A 31 -8.63 63.16 -20.28
N ALA A 32 -8.77 63.36 -18.99
CA ALA A 32 -9.87 63.52 -18.04
C ALA A 32 -11.32 63.65 -18.54
N ALA A 33 -12.24 62.98 -17.83
CA ALA A 33 -13.56 63.45 -17.47
C ALA A 33 -14.04 62.80 -16.17
N LEU A 34 -14.42 63.66 -15.22
CA LEU A 34 -15.03 63.38 -13.93
C LEU A 34 -16.47 62.87 -14.11
N GLY A 35 -16.81 61.75 -13.52
CA GLY A 35 -18.18 61.28 -13.37
C GLY A 35 -18.29 60.43 -12.10
N GLY A 36 -18.87 61.00 -11.05
CA GLY A 36 -19.13 60.31 -9.79
C GLY A 36 -20.20 59.22 -9.99
N ALA A 37 -19.90 58.03 -9.47
CA ALA A 37 -20.89 56.99 -9.28
C ALA A 37 -20.71 56.40 -7.88
N THR A 38 -21.76 56.51 -7.12
CA THR A 38 -22.00 55.97 -5.79
C THR A 38 -21.77 54.44 -5.78
N VAL A 39 -20.81 54.00 -4.96
CA VAL A 39 -20.60 52.54 -4.71
C VAL A 39 -21.65 52.08 -3.71
N LEU A 40 -22.69 51.42 -4.21
CA LEU A 40 -23.54 50.55 -3.41
C LEU A 40 -22.75 49.28 -3.10
N GLY A 41 -22.37 49.13 -1.84
CA GLY A 41 -21.73 47.92 -1.32
C GLY A 41 -22.68 46.75 -1.38
N GLY A 42 -22.55 45.96 -2.45
CA GLY A 42 -23.15 44.62 -2.52
C GLY A 42 -22.16 43.59 -1.99
N THR A 43 -22.39 43.12 -0.76
CA THR A 43 -21.78 41.91 -0.24
C THR A 43 -22.18 40.74 -1.14
N LEU A 44 -21.27 40.27 -2.00
CA LEU A 44 -21.40 38.96 -2.66
C LEU A 44 -21.32 37.89 -1.60
N ALA A 45 -22.47 37.47 -1.09
CA ALA A 45 -22.59 36.21 -0.39
C ALA A 45 -22.22 35.11 -1.39
N LEU A 46 -21.04 34.48 -1.19
CA LEU A 46 -20.71 33.22 -1.81
C LEU A 46 -21.72 32.20 -1.29
N GLY A 47 -22.83 32.08 -2.00
CA GLY A 47 -23.81 31.02 -1.76
C GLY A 47 -23.14 29.69 -2.03
N SER A 48 -22.89 28.92 -0.98
CA SER A 48 -22.67 27.49 -1.09
C SER A 48 -23.91 26.90 -1.77
N THR A 49 -23.79 26.53 -3.04
CA THR A 49 -24.80 25.71 -3.71
C THR A 49 -25.00 24.44 -2.89
N PRO A 50 -26.22 24.16 -2.39
CA PRO A 50 -26.45 22.91 -1.70
C PRO A 50 -26.14 21.77 -2.67
N ALA A 51 -25.39 20.77 -2.20
CA ALA A 51 -25.13 19.56 -2.97
C ALA A 51 -26.50 19.01 -3.44
N ALA A 52 -26.62 18.76 -4.73
CA ALA A 52 -27.87 18.24 -5.30
C ALA A 52 -28.22 16.93 -4.56
N ALA A 53 -29.46 16.81 -4.06
CA ALA A 53 -29.89 15.59 -3.38
C ALA A 53 -29.79 14.41 -4.36
N ALA A 54 -29.13 13.34 -3.92
CA ALA A 54 -29.03 12.11 -4.71
C ALA A 54 -30.44 11.54 -4.96
N THR A 55 -30.77 11.30 -6.24
CA THR A 55 -32.14 11.00 -6.70
C THR A 55 -32.33 9.59 -7.26
N GLY A 56 -31.24 8.77 -7.36
CA GLY A 56 -31.30 7.41 -7.90
C GLY A 56 -31.24 6.33 -6.80
N GLU A 57 -31.56 5.09 -7.19
CA GLU A 57 -31.33 3.92 -6.32
C GLU A 57 -29.86 3.88 -5.88
N PRO A 58 -29.56 3.55 -4.62
CA PRO A 58 -28.18 3.47 -4.13
C PRO A 58 -27.31 2.53 -4.97
N VAL A 59 -26.02 2.86 -5.07
CA VAL A 59 -25.01 1.99 -5.67
C VAL A 59 -24.32 1.22 -4.58
N LYS A 60 -24.33 -0.10 -4.65
CA LYS A 60 -23.71 -0.95 -3.65
C LYS A 60 -22.22 -1.13 -3.91
N ILE A 61 -21.43 -1.06 -2.85
CA ILE A 61 -19.98 -1.26 -2.80
C ILE A 61 -19.69 -2.43 -1.88
N GLY A 62 -19.05 -3.47 -2.40
CA GLY A 62 -18.64 -4.63 -1.62
C GLY A 62 -17.38 -4.34 -0.79
N ILE A 63 -17.40 -4.76 0.47
CA ILE A 63 -16.24 -4.70 1.38
C ILE A 63 -15.95 -6.13 1.82
N LEU A 64 -14.83 -6.69 1.34
CA LEU A 64 -14.45 -8.09 1.51
C LEU A 64 -13.16 -8.18 2.33
N HIS A 65 -13.28 -8.12 3.64
CA HIS A 65 -12.17 -8.19 4.59
C HIS A 65 -12.47 -9.15 5.73
N SER A 66 -11.44 -9.89 6.18
CA SER A 66 -11.56 -10.77 7.35
C SER A 66 -11.73 -9.94 8.63
N LEU A 67 -12.87 -10.12 9.28
CA LEU A 67 -13.18 -9.48 10.57
C LEU A 67 -12.95 -10.44 11.74
N SER A 68 -12.63 -11.69 11.42
CA SER A 68 -12.29 -12.75 12.36
C SER A 68 -11.16 -13.64 11.79
N GLY A 69 -10.54 -14.47 12.65
CA GLY A 69 -9.41 -15.34 12.29
C GLY A 69 -8.07 -14.60 12.31
N THR A 70 -7.02 -15.25 11.76
CA THR A 70 -5.61 -14.84 11.86
C THR A 70 -5.28 -13.49 11.22
N MET A 71 -6.11 -13.04 10.26
CA MET A 71 -5.90 -11.77 9.55
C MET A 71 -6.75 -10.60 10.10
N ALA A 72 -7.60 -10.85 11.09
CA ALA A 72 -8.48 -9.81 11.63
C ALA A 72 -7.71 -8.60 12.21
N ILE A 73 -6.52 -8.82 12.76
CA ILE A 73 -5.65 -7.77 13.29
C ILE A 73 -5.30 -6.71 12.23
N SER A 74 -5.13 -7.13 10.98
CA SER A 74 -4.75 -6.26 9.85
C SER A 74 -5.97 -5.78 9.04
N GLU A 75 -7.05 -6.57 8.94
CA GLU A 75 -8.14 -6.33 8.00
C GLU A 75 -9.34 -5.58 8.60
N THR A 76 -9.55 -5.62 9.92
CA THR A 76 -10.73 -4.97 10.53
C THR A 76 -10.77 -3.46 10.30
N THR A 77 -9.62 -2.81 10.39
CA THR A 77 -9.49 -1.36 10.15
C THR A 77 -9.77 -0.97 8.70
N LEU A 78 -9.51 -1.87 7.74
CA LEU A 78 -9.76 -1.63 6.32
C LEU A 78 -11.26 -1.59 5.99
N LYS A 79 -12.07 -2.39 6.68
CA LYS A 79 -13.54 -2.27 6.61
C LYS A 79 -13.98 -0.89 7.11
N ASP A 80 -13.44 -0.43 8.24
CA ASP A 80 -13.83 0.85 8.84
C ASP A 80 -13.47 2.05 7.95
N VAL A 81 -12.27 2.05 7.34
CA VAL A 81 -11.87 3.14 6.43
C VAL A 81 -12.76 3.19 5.19
N MET A 82 -13.16 2.05 4.64
CA MET A 82 -14.08 2.03 3.50
C MET A 82 -15.45 2.58 3.86
N LEU A 83 -15.96 2.28 5.07
CA LEU A 83 -17.22 2.87 5.56
C LEU A 83 -17.10 4.40 5.68
N MET A 84 -15.99 4.90 6.22
CA MET A 84 -15.72 6.34 6.31
C MET A 84 -15.70 7.00 4.92
N LEU A 85 -14.99 6.41 3.95
CA LEU A 85 -14.88 6.96 2.60
C LEU A 85 -16.23 7.00 1.87
N ILE A 86 -17.06 5.97 2.07
CA ILE A 86 -18.43 5.92 1.52
C ILE A 86 -19.31 7.01 2.15
N GLU A 87 -19.23 7.19 3.47
CA GLU A 87 -19.97 8.26 4.17
C GLU A 87 -19.54 9.64 3.68
N GLU A 88 -18.23 9.92 3.59
CA GLU A 88 -17.72 11.17 3.04
C GLU A 88 -18.19 11.43 1.61
N GLN A 89 -18.15 10.42 0.74
CA GLN A 89 -18.62 10.57 -0.65
C GLN A 89 -20.12 10.85 -0.70
N ASN A 90 -20.88 10.24 0.18
CA ASN A 90 -22.33 10.49 0.31
C ASN A 90 -22.65 11.91 0.77
N THR A 91 -21.83 12.51 1.63
CA THR A 91 -21.99 13.94 2.01
C THR A 91 -21.73 14.89 0.85
N LYS A 92 -20.90 14.47 -0.13
CA LYS A 92 -20.61 15.20 -1.39
C LYS A 92 -21.68 15.00 -2.46
N GLY A 93 -22.74 14.22 -2.21
CA GLY A 93 -23.82 13.95 -3.15
C GLY A 93 -23.76 12.58 -3.83
N GLY A 94 -22.90 11.68 -3.36
CA GLY A 94 -22.70 10.33 -3.92
C GLY A 94 -21.87 10.34 -5.20
N VAL A 95 -22.16 9.45 -6.12
CA VAL A 95 -21.49 9.33 -7.43
C VAL A 95 -22.54 9.30 -8.53
N LEU A 96 -22.39 10.12 -9.56
CA LEU A 96 -23.41 10.32 -10.63
C LEU A 96 -24.81 10.58 -10.05
N GLY A 97 -24.91 11.35 -8.94
CA GLY A 97 -26.20 11.67 -8.30
C GLY A 97 -26.85 10.49 -7.55
N ARG A 98 -26.12 9.43 -7.26
CA ARG A 98 -26.58 8.25 -6.52
C ARG A 98 -25.77 8.08 -5.23
N LYS A 99 -26.45 7.80 -4.12
CA LYS A 99 -25.76 7.43 -2.87
C LYS A 99 -25.08 6.08 -2.99
N LEU A 100 -24.00 5.91 -2.24
CA LEU A 100 -23.31 4.64 -2.08
C LEU A 100 -23.82 3.91 -0.84
N GLU A 101 -23.97 2.59 -0.93
CA GLU A 101 -24.34 1.69 0.16
C GLU A 101 -23.25 0.63 0.33
N ALA A 102 -22.71 0.48 1.53
CA ALA A 102 -21.73 -0.53 1.83
C ALA A 102 -22.39 -1.90 2.08
N VAL A 103 -21.83 -2.94 1.45
CA VAL A 103 -22.17 -4.34 1.74
C VAL A 103 -20.93 -5.01 2.29
N VAL A 104 -20.93 -5.26 3.60
CA VAL A 104 -19.77 -5.82 4.33
C VAL A 104 -19.94 -7.32 4.50
N VAL A 105 -18.92 -8.09 4.17
CA VAL A 105 -18.88 -9.54 4.40
C VAL A 105 -17.60 -9.94 5.12
N ASP A 106 -17.69 -10.95 6.00
CA ASP A 106 -16.55 -11.53 6.71
C ASP A 106 -16.23 -12.92 6.15
N PRO A 107 -15.11 -13.09 5.44
CA PRO A 107 -14.61 -14.40 5.01
C PRO A 107 -13.77 -15.14 6.08
N ALA A 108 -13.68 -14.61 7.30
CA ALA A 108 -13.12 -15.24 8.48
C ALA A 108 -11.70 -15.84 8.29
N SER A 109 -10.83 -15.17 7.53
CA SER A 109 -9.48 -15.67 7.17
C SER A 109 -9.49 -17.05 6.51
N ASN A 110 -10.59 -17.42 5.87
CA ASN A 110 -10.78 -18.70 5.17
C ASN A 110 -10.78 -18.49 3.65
N TRP A 111 -9.76 -18.96 2.97
CA TRP A 111 -9.53 -18.66 1.56
C TRP A 111 -10.64 -19.14 0.61
N PRO A 112 -11.19 -20.36 0.75
CA PRO A 112 -12.41 -20.77 0.01
C PRO A 112 -13.60 -19.85 0.26
N LEU A 113 -13.83 -19.42 1.51
CA LEU A 113 -14.94 -18.54 1.87
C LEU A 113 -14.81 -17.14 1.23
N PHE A 114 -13.60 -16.65 0.97
CA PHE A 114 -13.40 -15.44 0.18
C PHE A 114 -14.07 -15.52 -1.20
N ALA A 115 -13.88 -16.65 -1.91
CA ALA A 115 -14.50 -16.85 -3.22
C ALA A 115 -16.03 -16.93 -3.15
N GLU A 116 -16.58 -17.61 -2.14
CA GLU A 116 -18.02 -17.67 -1.90
C GLU A 116 -18.61 -16.28 -1.62
N LYS A 117 -17.96 -15.51 -0.75
CA LYS A 117 -18.39 -14.16 -0.38
C LYS A 117 -18.22 -13.17 -1.54
N ALA A 118 -17.18 -13.28 -2.35
CA ALA A 118 -17.05 -12.50 -3.58
C ALA A 118 -18.20 -12.78 -4.54
N LYS A 119 -18.57 -14.05 -4.72
CA LYS A 119 -19.69 -14.44 -5.56
C LYS A 119 -21.03 -13.92 -5.01
N GLU A 120 -21.25 -14.00 -3.69
CA GLU A 120 -22.43 -13.42 -3.03
C GLU A 120 -22.55 -11.92 -3.30
N LEU A 121 -21.49 -11.14 -3.08
CA LEU A 121 -21.44 -9.71 -3.34
C LEU A 121 -21.81 -9.34 -4.79
N ILE A 122 -21.28 -10.11 -5.75
CA ILE A 122 -21.48 -9.81 -7.17
C ILE A 122 -22.84 -10.29 -7.67
N GLU A 123 -23.22 -11.54 -7.40
CA GLU A 123 -24.44 -12.13 -7.97
C GLU A 123 -25.70 -11.76 -7.21
N LYS A 124 -25.66 -11.77 -5.87
CA LYS A 124 -26.82 -11.54 -5.03
C LYS A 124 -27.00 -10.05 -4.73
N ASP A 125 -25.92 -9.41 -4.23
CA ASP A 125 -26.00 -8.02 -3.79
C ASP A 125 -25.82 -7.02 -4.91
N LYS A 126 -25.29 -7.44 -6.08
CA LYS A 126 -25.10 -6.62 -7.29
C LYS A 126 -24.21 -5.40 -7.03
N VAL A 127 -23.10 -5.59 -6.33
CA VAL A 127 -22.16 -4.51 -6.06
C VAL A 127 -21.46 -4.05 -7.34
N SER A 128 -21.19 -2.74 -7.45
CA SER A 128 -20.50 -2.15 -8.61
C SER A 128 -19.00 -2.35 -8.60
N ALA A 129 -18.41 -2.46 -7.43
CA ALA A 129 -17.01 -2.79 -7.21
C ALA A 129 -16.83 -3.41 -5.83
N VAL A 130 -15.76 -4.17 -5.64
CA VAL A 130 -15.36 -4.74 -4.37
C VAL A 130 -14.01 -4.16 -3.95
N PHE A 131 -13.90 -3.75 -2.69
CA PHE A 131 -12.65 -3.36 -2.06
C PHE A 131 -12.32 -4.41 -1.01
N GLY A 132 -11.15 -5.06 -1.14
CA GLY A 132 -10.89 -6.15 -0.22
C GLY A 132 -9.71 -7.04 -0.53
N CYS A 133 -9.67 -8.13 0.22
CA CYS A 133 -8.55 -9.05 0.37
C CYS A 133 -7.35 -8.40 1.07
N TRP A 134 -6.57 -9.23 1.75
CA TRP A 134 -5.24 -8.88 2.26
C TRP A 134 -4.20 -9.82 1.68
N THR A 135 -4.33 -11.10 1.94
CA THR A 135 -3.33 -12.08 1.52
C THR A 135 -3.41 -12.35 0.02
N SER A 136 -2.26 -12.63 -0.61
CA SER A 136 -2.24 -13.04 -2.00
C SER A 136 -3.03 -14.32 -2.25
N VAL A 137 -3.10 -15.22 -1.27
CA VAL A 137 -3.93 -16.43 -1.40
C VAL A 137 -5.42 -16.11 -1.39
N SER A 138 -5.90 -15.13 -0.61
CA SER A 138 -7.29 -14.69 -0.68
C SER A 138 -7.60 -14.03 -2.04
N ARG A 139 -6.72 -13.14 -2.55
CA ARG A 139 -6.85 -12.57 -3.89
C ARG A 139 -6.91 -13.65 -4.97
N LYS A 140 -5.95 -14.61 -4.96
CA LYS A 140 -5.94 -15.73 -5.91
C LYS A 140 -7.21 -16.57 -5.86
N SER A 141 -7.82 -16.70 -4.69
CA SER A 141 -9.09 -17.45 -4.55
C SER A 141 -10.27 -16.75 -5.21
N VAL A 142 -10.30 -15.42 -5.22
CA VAL A 142 -11.40 -14.65 -5.80
C VAL A 142 -11.22 -14.32 -7.28
N LEU A 143 -10.00 -14.34 -7.83
CA LEU A 143 -9.74 -14.00 -9.23
C LEU A 143 -10.66 -14.70 -10.23
N PRO A 144 -10.88 -16.03 -10.16
CA PRO A 144 -11.77 -16.70 -11.08
C PRO A 144 -13.20 -16.15 -11.05
N VAL A 145 -13.69 -15.78 -9.86
CA VAL A 145 -15.03 -15.21 -9.67
C VAL A 145 -15.15 -13.83 -10.34
N PHE A 146 -14.16 -12.96 -10.13
CA PHE A 146 -14.15 -11.62 -10.76
C PHE A 146 -14.04 -11.70 -12.28
N LYS A 147 -13.27 -12.64 -12.81
CA LYS A 147 -13.15 -12.88 -14.26
C LYS A 147 -14.47 -13.39 -14.86
N GLU A 148 -15.03 -14.42 -14.28
CA GLU A 148 -16.26 -15.08 -14.76
C GLU A 148 -17.46 -14.15 -14.72
N LEU A 149 -17.61 -13.39 -13.63
CA LEU A 149 -18.73 -12.47 -13.41
C LEU A 149 -18.47 -11.04 -13.87
N ASN A 150 -17.33 -10.77 -14.51
CA ASN A 150 -16.90 -9.48 -15.03
C ASN A 150 -17.12 -8.34 -14.01
N SER A 151 -16.58 -8.47 -12.82
CA SER A 151 -16.66 -7.47 -11.76
C SER A 151 -15.29 -6.83 -11.50
N ILE A 152 -15.22 -5.84 -10.60
CA ILE A 152 -14.01 -5.06 -10.31
C ILE A 152 -13.59 -5.31 -8.86
N LEU A 153 -12.30 -5.67 -8.66
CA LEU A 153 -11.65 -5.75 -7.36
C LEU A 153 -10.61 -4.64 -7.22
N PHE A 154 -10.65 -3.89 -6.14
CA PHE A 154 -9.55 -3.05 -5.66
C PHE A 154 -8.81 -3.78 -4.54
N TYR A 155 -7.54 -4.09 -4.79
CA TYR A 155 -6.67 -4.81 -3.87
C TYR A 155 -5.66 -3.83 -3.24
N PRO A 156 -5.77 -3.54 -1.91
CA PRO A 156 -5.06 -2.42 -1.29
C PRO A 156 -3.70 -2.78 -0.68
N VAL A 157 -3.24 -4.01 -0.79
CA VAL A 157 -2.12 -4.53 0.00
C VAL A 157 -0.91 -4.78 -0.88
N GLN A 158 0.29 -4.63 -0.31
CA GLN A 158 1.54 -5.04 -0.95
C GLN A 158 1.49 -6.54 -1.33
N TYR A 159 2.19 -6.90 -2.40
CA TYR A 159 2.19 -8.28 -2.85
C TYR A 159 3.45 -8.62 -3.68
N GLU A 160 3.57 -9.88 -4.05
CA GLU A 160 4.71 -10.43 -4.78
C GLU A 160 4.86 -9.97 -6.22
N GLY A 161 3.92 -9.22 -6.76
CA GLY A 161 3.84 -9.02 -8.21
C GLY A 161 3.43 -10.33 -8.92
N GLU A 162 4.01 -10.59 -10.11
CA GLU A 162 3.80 -11.79 -10.91
C GLU A 162 2.31 -11.99 -11.30
N GLU A 163 1.63 -10.86 -11.49
CA GLU A 163 0.21 -10.82 -11.84
C GLU A 163 -0.16 -9.48 -12.46
N SER A 164 -0.98 -9.52 -13.50
CA SER A 164 -1.69 -8.36 -14.05
C SER A 164 -3.03 -8.86 -14.59
N GLU A 165 -4.10 -8.61 -13.84
CA GLU A 165 -5.42 -9.12 -14.16
C GLU A 165 -6.38 -7.99 -14.52
N ARG A 166 -7.12 -8.14 -15.63
CA ARG A 166 -8.03 -7.09 -16.14
C ARG A 166 -9.04 -6.60 -15.09
N ASN A 167 -9.52 -7.51 -14.27
CA ASN A 167 -10.59 -7.23 -13.31
C ASN A 167 -10.08 -6.78 -11.93
N VAL A 168 -8.76 -6.58 -11.78
CA VAL A 168 -8.14 -6.17 -10.51
C VAL A 168 -7.35 -4.88 -10.68
N PHE A 169 -7.56 -3.95 -9.76
CA PHE A 169 -6.75 -2.75 -9.57
C PHE A 169 -5.90 -2.90 -8.31
N TYR A 170 -4.58 -2.89 -8.49
CA TYR A 170 -3.59 -3.09 -7.43
C TYR A 170 -3.17 -1.74 -6.88
N THR A 171 -3.68 -1.37 -5.72
CA THR A 171 -3.38 -0.10 -5.07
C THR A 171 -2.33 -0.21 -3.97
N GLY A 172 -1.96 -1.43 -3.59
CA GLY A 172 -0.79 -1.73 -2.75
C GLY A 172 0.50 -1.82 -3.56
N ALA A 173 1.62 -1.99 -2.87
CA ALA A 173 2.96 -2.02 -3.46
C ALA A 173 3.26 -3.31 -4.25
N ALA A 174 3.88 -3.16 -5.43
CA ALA A 174 4.62 -4.23 -6.09
C ALA A 174 6.05 -4.34 -5.49
N PRO A 175 6.81 -5.41 -5.74
CA PRO A 175 8.14 -5.61 -5.12
C PRO A 175 9.12 -4.47 -5.35
N ASN A 176 9.09 -3.81 -6.51
CA ASN A 176 9.95 -2.65 -6.80
C ASN A 176 9.49 -1.36 -6.09
N GLN A 177 8.32 -1.39 -5.44
CA GLN A 177 7.78 -0.30 -4.63
C GLN A 177 7.86 -0.59 -3.11
N GLN A 178 8.52 -1.67 -2.69
CA GLN A 178 8.70 -2.02 -1.28
C GLN A 178 9.96 -2.85 -1.06
N ALA A 179 9.96 -4.10 -1.49
CA ALA A 179 10.96 -5.10 -1.13
C ALA A 179 12.37 -4.76 -1.68
N ILE A 180 12.46 -4.36 -2.95
CA ILE A 180 13.74 -4.01 -3.57
C ILE A 180 14.35 -2.74 -2.97
N PRO A 181 13.62 -1.61 -2.83
CA PRO A 181 14.16 -0.42 -2.16
C PRO A 181 14.58 -0.65 -0.71
N ALA A 182 13.86 -1.51 0.03
CA ALA A 182 14.22 -1.84 1.41
C ALA A 182 15.58 -2.57 1.50
N VAL A 183 15.82 -3.53 0.59
CA VAL A 183 17.10 -4.23 0.50
C VAL A 183 18.21 -3.27 0.08
N ASP A 184 17.97 -2.42 -0.92
CA ASP A 184 18.97 -1.42 -1.34
C ASP A 184 19.33 -0.45 -0.21
N TYR A 185 18.33 0.01 0.56
CA TYR A 185 18.59 0.83 1.75
C TYR A 185 19.48 0.11 2.76
N LEU A 186 19.12 -1.12 3.14
CA LEU A 186 19.91 -1.89 4.11
C LEU A 186 21.33 -2.21 3.61
N MET A 187 21.53 -2.34 2.30
CA MET A 187 22.87 -2.51 1.70
C MET A 187 23.70 -1.23 1.73
N SER A 188 23.06 -0.05 1.77
CA SER A 188 23.73 1.24 1.80
C SER A 188 24.44 1.49 3.14
N GLU A 189 25.34 2.48 3.17
CA GLU A 189 26.01 2.90 4.41
C GLU A 189 25.00 3.39 5.46
N ASP A 190 24.02 4.19 5.04
CA ASP A 190 22.96 4.71 5.92
C ASP A 190 22.07 3.59 6.51
N GLY A 191 21.82 2.53 5.75
CA GLY A 191 21.06 1.35 6.17
C GLY A 191 21.88 0.29 6.93
N GLY A 192 23.18 0.54 7.16
CA GLY A 192 24.05 -0.30 7.96
C GLY A 192 24.97 -1.24 7.21
N SER A 193 25.04 -1.14 5.87
CA SER A 193 25.95 -1.96 5.02
C SER A 193 25.76 -3.46 5.20
N VAL A 194 24.52 -3.92 5.20
CA VAL A 194 24.14 -5.33 5.40
C VAL A 194 24.75 -6.21 4.30
N LYS A 195 25.29 -7.36 4.70
CA LYS A 195 25.95 -8.35 3.83
C LYS A 195 25.34 -9.74 3.96
N ARG A 196 24.51 -9.98 4.97
CA ARG A 196 23.95 -11.27 5.29
C ARG A 196 22.46 -11.13 5.55
N TRP A 197 21.65 -12.09 5.08
CA TRP A 197 20.20 -11.91 4.96
C TRP A 197 19.43 -13.10 5.51
N VAL A 198 18.45 -12.84 6.33
CA VAL A 198 17.42 -13.80 6.70
C VAL A 198 16.13 -13.36 6.02
N LEU A 199 15.54 -14.22 5.18
CA LEU A 199 14.26 -14.01 4.55
C LEU A 199 13.24 -14.87 5.30
N GLU A 200 12.53 -14.27 6.25
CA GLU A 200 11.58 -14.95 7.13
C GLU A 200 10.16 -14.65 6.68
N GLY A 201 9.30 -15.67 6.49
CA GLY A 201 7.96 -15.42 5.98
C GLY A 201 6.91 -16.44 6.38
N THR A 202 5.65 -16.05 6.25
CA THR A 202 4.53 -16.99 6.34
C THR A 202 4.51 -17.92 5.13
N ASP A 203 4.18 -19.20 5.32
CA ASP A 203 4.24 -20.22 4.28
C ASP A 203 3.06 -20.16 3.31
N TYR A 204 3.10 -19.21 2.35
CA TYR A 204 2.15 -19.11 1.24
C TYR A 204 2.74 -18.31 0.06
N VAL A 205 1.95 -18.06 -0.98
CA VAL A 205 2.41 -17.53 -2.27
C VAL A 205 3.18 -16.21 -2.15
N TYR A 206 2.70 -15.23 -1.36
CA TYR A 206 3.36 -13.92 -1.25
C TYR A 206 4.80 -14.02 -0.69
N PRO A 207 5.05 -14.59 0.51
CA PRO A 207 6.41 -14.68 1.03
C PRO A 207 7.32 -15.55 0.17
N ARG A 208 6.81 -16.68 -0.31
CA ARG A 208 7.63 -17.59 -1.13
C ARG A 208 8.07 -16.95 -2.45
N THR A 209 7.19 -16.22 -3.12
CA THR A 209 7.53 -15.55 -4.38
C THR A 209 8.37 -14.31 -4.13
N THR A 210 8.03 -13.48 -3.14
CA THR A 210 8.84 -12.32 -2.76
C THR A 210 10.26 -12.72 -2.38
N ASN A 211 10.41 -13.78 -1.58
CA ASN A 211 11.74 -14.25 -1.18
C ASN A 211 12.54 -14.84 -2.35
N LYS A 212 11.90 -15.46 -3.35
CA LYS A 212 12.57 -15.86 -4.59
C LYS A 212 13.10 -14.63 -5.36
N ILE A 213 12.27 -13.61 -5.51
CA ILE A 213 12.68 -12.34 -6.14
C ILE A 213 13.87 -11.74 -5.39
N LEU A 214 13.79 -11.67 -4.06
CA LEU A 214 14.86 -11.12 -3.23
C LEU A 214 16.13 -11.97 -3.28
N ALA A 215 16.04 -13.29 -3.25
CA ALA A 215 17.21 -14.18 -3.37
C ALA A 215 17.91 -13.98 -4.73
N ALA A 216 17.14 -13.89 -5.82
CA ALA A 216 17.69 -13.61 -7.15
C ALA A 216 18.33 -12.21 -7.21
N TYR A 217 17.71 -11.21 -6.60
CA TYR A 217 18.23 -9.86 -6.50
C TYR A 217 19.51 -9.78 -5.67
N LEU A 218 19.54 -10.42 -4.50
CA LEU A 218 20.73 -10.50 -3.63
C LEU A 218 21.90 -11.15 -4.36
N LYS A 219 21.64 -12.24 -5.09
CA LYS A 219 22.65 -12.90 -5.92
C LYS A 219 23.20 -11.97 -7.03
N LEU A 220 22.32 -11.21 -7.68
CA LEU A 220 22.72 -10.19 -8.65
C LEU A 220 23.61 -9.11 -8.01
N LYS A 221 23.36 -8.76 -6.74
CA LYS A 221 24.18 -7.81 -5.97
C LYS A 221 25.48 -8.44 -5.43
N GLY A 222 25.79 -9.71 -5.74
CA GLY A 222 26.99 -10.39 -5.34
C GLY A 222 26.97 -10.99 -3.93
N VAL A 223 25.78 -11.15 -3.33
CA VAL A 223 25.63 -11.88 -2.05
C VAL A 223 25.74 -13.38 -2.34
N ALA A 224 26.60 -14.07 -1.56
CA ALA A 224 26.80 -15.50 -1.69
C ALA A 224 25.63 -16.30 -1.09
N ASP A 225 25.38 -17.51 -1.62
CA ASP A 225 24.24 -18.33 -1.19
C ASP A 225 24.32 -18.69 0.32
N GLU A 226 25.50 -18.87 0.89
CA GLU A 226 25.71 -19.10 2.32
C GLU A 226 25.41 -17.87 3.21
N ASP A 227 25.25 -16.70 2.62
CA ASP A 227 24.88 -15.47 3.30
C ASP A 227 23.37 -15.18 3.19
N VAL A 228 22.58 -16.12 2.68
CA VAL A 228 21.12 -16.03 2.61
C VAL A 228 20.49 -17.24 3.30
N MET A 229 19.71 -17.00 4.36
CA MET A 229 18.89 -17.99 5.04
C MET A 229 17.42 -17.71 4.72
N ILE A 230 16.66 -18.73 4.33
CA ILE A 230 15.24 -18.60 4.00
C ILE A 230 14.44 -19.55 4.86
N ASN A 231 13.46 -19.02 5.61
CA ASN A 231 12.58 -19.79 6.49
C ASN A 231 11.12 -19.45 6.22
N TYR A 232 10.24 -20.42 6.45
CA TYR A 232 8.79 -20.23 6.36
C TYR A 232 8.10 -20.89 7.55
N THR A 233 7.08 -20.22 8.09
CA THR A 233 6.22 -20.70 9.15
C THR A 233 4.75 -20.65 8.75
N PRO A 234 3.87 -21.54 9.25
CA PRO A 234 2.46 -21.50 8.90
C PRO A 234 1.76 -20.23 9.42
N PHE A 235 0.58 -19.91 8.87
CA PHE A 235 -0.28 -18.88 9.45
C PHE A 235 -0.60 -19.18 10.92
N GLY A 236 -0.62 -18.13 11.76
CA GLY A 236 -0.89 -18.27 13.18
C GLY A 236 0.23 -18.96 13.99
N PHE A 237 1.43 -19.06 13.41
CA PHE A 237 2.58 -19.65 14.11
C PHE A 237 2.93 -18.84 15.37
N SER A 238 3.10 -19.53 16.51
CA SER A 238 3.26 -18.86 17.81
C SER A 238 4.52 -19.27 18.60
N ASP A 239 5.17 -20.39 18.25
CA ASP A 239 6.38 -20.88 18.95
C ASP A 239 7.66 -20.48 18.20
N TRP A 240 8.04 -19.23 18.35
CA TRP A 240 9.19 -18.64 17.66
C TRP A 240 10.55 -18.91 18.29
N GLN A 241 10.61 -19.61 19.42
CA GLN A 241 11.85 -19.80 20.15
C GLN A 241 12.99 -20.38 19.30
N THR A 242 12.69 -21.45 18.55
CA THR A 242 13.67 -22.11 17.68
C THR A 242 14.07 -21.23 16.50
N GLU A 243 13.10 -20.60 15.83
CA GLU A 243 13.37 -19.80 14.64
C GLU A 243 14.19 -18.54 15.01
N VAL A 244 13.84 -17.84 16.08
CA VAL A 244 14.62 -16.68 16.56
C VAL A 244 16.02 -17.09 17.01
N SER A 245 16.19 -18.27 17.63
CA SER A 245 17.52 -18.80 17.96
C SER A 245 18.38 -19.04 16.70
N LYS A 246 17.78 -19.56 15.61
CA LYS A 246 18.47 -19.72 14.32
C LYS A 246 18.88 -18.36 13.73
N ILE A 247 17.97 -17.38 13.73
CA ILE A 247 18.25 -16.02 13.30
C ILE A 247 19.44 -15.43 14.06
N LYS A 248 19.43 -15.54 15.38
CA LYS A 248 20.49 -15.05 16.25
C LYS A 248 21.84 -15.73 15.96
N ALA A 249 21.83 -17.06 15.85
CA ALA A 249 23.02 -17.83 15.52
C ALA A 249 23.60 -17.45 14.15
N PHE A 250 22.72 -17.33 13.15
CA PHE A 250 23.12 -16.92 11.81
C PHE A 250 23.70 -15.49 11.79
N GLY A 251 23.09 -14.55 12.51
CA GLY A 251 23.55 -13.17 12.61
C GLY A 251 24.85 -12.99 13.41
N SER A 252 25.24 -13.98 14.22
CA SER A 252 26.48 -13.94 15.01
C SER A 252 27.76 -14.29 14.23
N ALA A 253 27.65 -14.56 12.93
CA ALA A 253 28.78 -15.02 12.10
C ALA A 253 29.74 -13.90 11.63
N GLY A 254 29.74 -12.73 12.25
CA GLY A 254 30.71 -11.65 12.02
C GLY A 254 30.45 -10.76 10.82
N LYS A 255 29.39 -11.00 10.04
CA LYS A 255 28.92 -10.13 8.96
C LYS A 255 27.67 -9.35 9.42
N LYS A 256 27.52 -8.10 8.97
CA LYS A 256 26.28 -7.31 9.16
C LYS A 256 25.10 -8.08 8.59
N THR A 257 24.15 -8.44 9.44
CA THR A 257 23.00 -9.27 9.10
C THR A 257 21.70 -8.49 9.31
N ALA A 258 20.72 -8.68 8.42
CA ALA A 258 19.36 -8.19 8.62
C ALA A 258 18.34 -9.29 8.35
N VAL A 259 17.16 -9.15 8.95
CA VAL A 259 15.98 -9.97 8.66
C VAL A 259 15.04 -9.15 7.76
N VAL A 260 14.62 -9.73 6.64
CA VAL A 260 13.47 -9.28 5.87
C VAL A 260 12.28 -10.12 6.30
N SER A 261 11.27 -9.48 6.89
CA SER A 261 10.08 -10.15 7.38
C SER A 261 8.90 -9.97 6.43
N THR A 262 8.41 -11.08 5.90
CA THR A 262 7.16 -11.22 5.16
C THR A 262 6.13 -12.04 5.95
N ILE A 263 6.22 -11.99 7.28
CA ILE A 263 5.27 -12.62 8.21
C ILE A 263 3.97 -11.82 8.19
N ASN A 264 2.82 -12.49 8.11
CA ASN A 264 1.50 -11.87 8.04
C ASN A 264 0.60 -12.23 9.23
N GLY A 265 -0.27 -11.29 9.58
CA GLY A 265 -1.30 -11.46 10.59
C GLY A 265 -0.77 -11.57 12.02
N ASP A 266 -1.51 -12.28 12.84
CA ASP A 266 -1.29 -12.40 14.29
C ASP A 266 0.05 -13.07 14.70
N ALA A 267 0.68 -13.83 13.78
CA ALA A 267 2.01 -14.43 13.99
C ALA A 267 3.12 -13.40 14.23
N ASN A 268 2.93 -12.13 13.81
CA ASN A 268 3.88 -11.05 14.10
C ASN A 268 4.01 -10.76 15.60
N VAL A 269 2.93 -10.88 16.37
CA VAL A 269 2.91 -10.59 17.81
C VAL A 269 3.91 -11.46 18.56
N PRO A 270 3.82 -12.81 18.52
CA PRO A 270 4.79 -13.66 19.19
C PRO A 270 6.19 -13.63 18.56
N PHE A 271 6.32 -13.34 17.25
CA PHE A 271 7.62 -13.19 16.61
C PHE A 271 8.43 -12.03 17.24
N TYR A 272 7.86 -10.84 17.27
CA TYR A 272 8.54 -9.68 17.84
C TYR A 272 8.76 -9.81 19.35
N LYS A 273 7.81 -10.39 20.07
CA LYS A 273 7.99 -10.69 21.49
C LYS A 273 9.21 -11.59 21.72
N GLU A 274 9.38 -12.61 20.88
CA GLU A 274 10.49 -13.55 21.03
C GLU A 274 11.83 -12.95 20.61
N LEU A 275 11.88 -12.06 19.61
CA LEU A 275 13.07 -11.27 19.30
C LEU A 275 13.54 -10.50 20.55
N GLY A 276 12.63 -9.83 21.25
CA GLY A 276 12.91 -9.12 22.49
C GLY A 276 13.39 -10.07 23.60
N ASN A 277 12.72 -11.21 23.81
CA ASN A 277 13.09 -12.22 24.83
C ASN A 277 14.51 -12.73 24.63
N GLN A 278 14.94 -12.96 23.40
CA GLN A 278 16.29 -13.46 23.09
C GLN A 278 17.34 -12.35 22.92
N GLY A 279 16.93 -11.08 23.08
CA GLY A 279 17.82 -9.92 22.98
C GLY A 279 18.32 -9.67 21.56
N VAL A 280 17.53 -10.03 20.54
CA VAL A 280 17.79 -9.64 19.14
C VAL A 280 17.29 -8.21 18.97
N ASN A 281 18.22 -7.27 18.91
CA ASN A 281 17.93 -5.85 18.79
C ASN A 281 18.30 -5.30 17.42
N ALA A 282 17.75 -4.13 17.10
CA ALA A 282 17.92 -3.48 15.80
C ALA A 282 19.36 -3.03 15.49
N THR A 283 20.19 -2.84 16.51
CA THR A 283 21.60 -2.45 16.33
C THR A 283 22.45 -3.62 15.80
N ASP A 284 22.14 -4.83 16.24
CA ASP A 284 22.88 -6.02 15.90
C ASP A 284 22.31 -6.72 14.66
N ILE A 285 20.98 -6.98 14.66
CA ILE A 285 20.26 -7.67 13.59
C ILE A 285 18.95 -6.92 13.34
N PRO A 286 18.95 -5.82 12.54
CA PRO A 286 17.71 -5.12 12.21
C PRO A 286 16.73 -6.03 11.46
N VAL A 287 15.46 -5.91 11.78
CA VAL A 287 14.35 -6.48 11.03
C VAL A 287 13.77 -5.37 10.17
N VAL A 288 13.54 -5.60 8.88
CA VAL A 288 12.66 -4.78 8.05
C VAL A 288 11.40 -5.58 7.74
N ALA A 289 10.26 -5.07 8.16
CA ALA A 289 8.96 -5.71 7.96
C ALA A 289 8.25 -5.16 6.73
N PHE A 290 7.55 -6.04 6.00
CA PHE A 290 6.72 -5.68 4.84
C PHE A 290 5.22 -5.81 5.11
N SER A 291 4.84 -6.29 6.30
CA SER A 291 3.45 -6.51 6.69
C SER A 291 3.18 -6.11 8.15
N VAL A 292 3.99 -5.20 8.68
CA VAL A 292 3.79 -4.60 10.01
C VAL A 292 3.80 -3.08 9.84
N GLY A 293 2.73 -2.46 10.26
CA GLY A 293 2.56 -1.01 10.31
C GLY A 293 2.04 -0.58 11.67
N GLU A 294 1.50 0.62 11.73
CA GLU A 294 1.04 1.24 12.98
C GLU A 294 -0.07 0.44 13.66
N GLU A 295 -0.95 -0.21 12.89
CA GLU A 295 -2.08 -0.98 13.44
C GLU A 295 -1.59 -2.26 14.15
N GLU A 296 -0.63 -2.98 13.56
CA GLU A 296 -0.01 -4.13 14.20
C GLU A 296 0.81 -3.72 15.43
N LEU A 297 1.53 -2.60 15.35
CA LEU A 297 2.35 -2.08 16.44
C LEU A 297 1.51 -1.59 17.63
N ALA A 298 0.29 -1.09 17.40
CA ALA A 298 -0.62 -0.63 18.45
C ALA A 298 -1.02 -1.75 19.44
N GLY A 299 -0.91 -3.02 19.03
CA GLY A 299 -1.15 -4.20 19.86
C GLY A 299 0.06 -4.79 20.57
N LEU A 300 1.27 -4.18 20.42
CA LEU A 300 2.54 -4.72 20.89
C LEU A 300 3.20 -3.87 21.99
N ASP A 301 4.05 -4.51 22.81
CA ASP A 301 5.08 -3.78 23.54
C ASP A 301 6.18 -3.36 22.55
N THR A 302 6.20 -2.10 22.19
CA THR A 302 7.11 -1.57 21.18
C THR A 302 8.51 -1.28 21.68
N LYS A 303 8.75 -1.26 23.01
CA LYS A 303 10.06 -0.93 23.58
C LYS A 303 11.21 -1.80 23.07
N PRO A 304 11.09 -3.15 22.99
CA PRO A 304 12.14 -3.99 22.43
C PRO A 304 12.26 -3.85 20.88
N LEU A 305 11.29 -3.22 20.23
CA LEU A 305 11.21 -3.11 18.78
C LEU A 305 11.81 -1.80 18.24
N VAL A 306 12.13 -0.85 19.12
CA VAL A 306 12.71 0.45 18.74
C VAL A 306 13.95 0.25 17.90
N GLY A 307 13.99 0.92 16.73
CA GLY A 307 15.08 0.84 15.78
C GLY A 307 14.93 -0.23 14.71
N HIS A 308 14.04 -1.22 14.86
CA HIS A 308 13.64 -2.09 13.75
C HIS A 308 12.86 -1.27 12.69
N LEU A 309 12.76 -1.78 11.49
CA LEU A 309 12.29 -1.04 10.32
C LEU A 309 10.99 -1.64 9.76
N ALA A 310 10.24 -0.81 9.07
CA ALA A 310 9.18 -1.23 8.16
C ALA A 310 9.35 -0.50 6.82
N ALA A 311 8.93 -1.13 5.73
CA ALA A 311 8.95 -0.54 4.40
C ALA A 311 7.53 -0.51 3.84
N TRP A 312 7.05 0.70 3.52
CA TRP A 312 5.70 0.96 3.03
C TRP A 312 5.67 2.14 2.04
N ASN A 313 4.51 2.52 1.59
CA ASN A 313 4.32 3.70 0.74
C ASN A 313 3.70 4.88 1.50
N TYR A 314 3.32 4.65 2.74
CA TYR A 314 2.74 5.64 3.64
C TYR A 314 3.03 5.27 5.10
N PHE A 315 3.19 6.28 5.95
CA PHE A 315 3.17 6.19 7.42
C PHE A 315 2.27 7.28 7.99
N GLU A 316 1.60 7.02 9.11
CA GLU A 316 0.78 8.01 9.81
C GLU A 316 1.57 9.27 10.17
N SER A 317 2.85 9.12 10.50
CA SER A 317 3.76 10.19 10.89
C SER A 317 4.13 11.17 9.76
N ILE A 318 3.75 10.90 8.51
CA ILE A 318 4.07 11.77 7.37
C ILE A 318 3.37 13.14 7.52
N ASP A 319 4.18 14.21 7.58
CA ASP A 319 3.70 15.57 7.83
C ASP A 319 3.24 16.27 6.55
N THR A 320 2.00 15.98 6.11
CA THR A 320 1.33 16.69 5.02
C THR A 320 -0.05 17.18 5.45
N PRO A 321 -0.56 18.27 4.85
CA PRO A 321 -1.93 18.73 5.12
C PRO A 321 -2.99 17.68 4.81
N ALA A 322 -2.81 16.90 3.71
CA ALA A 322 -3.75 15.85 3.30
C ALA A 322 -3.80 14.72 4.34
N ASN A 323 -2.64 14.31 4.87
CA ASN A 323 -2.57 13.29 5.90
C ASN A 323 -3.22 13.75 7.21
N LYS A 324 -2.92 14.96 7.65
CA LYS A 324 -3.53 15.53 8.86
C LYS A 324 -5.05 15.60 8.79
N ASP A 325 -5.59 16.00 7.63
CA ASP A 325 -7.04 16.01 7.39
C ASP A 325 -7.62 14.59 7.44
N PHE A 326 -6.97 13.63 6.80
CA PHE A 326 -7.39 12.23 6.81
C PHE A 326 -7.39 11.63 8.22
N ILE A 327 -6.34 11.84 9.00
CA ILE A 327 -6.24 11.37 10.39
C ILE A 327 -7.33 12.03 11.26
N ALA A 328 -7.58 13.33 11.09
CA ALA A 328 -8.63 14.02 11.83
C ALA A 328 -10.02 13.43 11.54
N LYS A 329 -10.34 13.17 10.27
CA LYS A 329 -11.59 12.51 9.84
C LYS A 329 -11.69 11.08 10.36
N TRP A 330 -10.59 10.34 10.34
CA TRP A 330 -10.51 8.99 10.88
C TRP A 330 -10.85 8.95 12.38
N HIS A 331 -10.25 9.85 13.16
CA HIS A 331 -10.55 9.98 14.58
C HIS A 331 -12.00 10.42 14.84
N GLU A 332 -12.52 11.34 14.01
CA GLU A 332 -13.92 11.75 14.09
C GLU A 332 -14.87 10.60 13.78
N PHE A 333 -14.64 9.84 12.71
CA PHE A 333 -15.45 8.70 12.30
C PHE A 333 -15.43 7.60 13.37
N THR A 334 -14.26 7.21 13.85
CA THR A 334 -14.11 6.12 14.83
C THR A 334 -14.49 6.52 16.25
N LYS A 335 -14.63 7.83 16.54
CA LYS A 335 -14.79 8.40 17.89
C LYS A 335 -13.66 8.01 18.86
N LYS A 336 -12.46 7.75 18.30
CA LYS A 336 -11.28 7.30 19.06
C LYS A 336 -10.03 7.96 18.52
N ALA A 337 -9.42 8.86 19.32
CA ALA A 337 -8.21 9.57 18.97
C ALA A 337 -6.92 8.71 18.97
N ASN A 338 -7.01 7.46 19.40
CA ASN A 338 -5.89 6.52 19.46
C ASN A 338 -5.97 5.42 18.38
N ARG A 339 -6.90 5.52 17.42
CA ARG A 339 -6.92 4.63 16.26
C ARG A 339 -5.93 5.16 15.23
N THR A 340 -4.96 4.32 14.89
CA THR A 340 -3.92 4.63 13.92
C THR A 340 -4.42 4.54 12.48
N THR A 341 -3.67 5.16 11.57
CA THR A 341 -3.80 4.96 10.12
C THR A 341 -2.57 4.21 9.61
N ASN A 342 -2.68 3.52 8.47
CA ASN A 342 -1.59 2.74 7.88
C ASN A 342 -1.63 2.73 6.34
N ASP A 343 -0.61 2.16 5.71
CA ASP A 343 -0.50 2.11 4.24
C ASP A 343 -1.69 1.46 3.53
N PRO A 344 -2.23 0.30 3.95
CA PRO A 344 -3.41 -0.27 3.27
C PRO A 344 -4.68 0.60 3.37
N MET A 345 -4.80 1.42 4.41
CA MET A 345 -5.89 2.41 4.50
C MET A 345 -5.69 3.53 3.48
N GLU A 346 -4.45 4.03 3.31
CA GLU A 346 -4.11 4.98 2.24
C GLU A 346 -4.36 4.38 0.86
N ALA A 347 -4.01 3.13 0.66
CA ALA A 347 -4.24 2.43 -0.60
C ALA A 347 -5.75 2.32 -0.93
N HIS A 348 -6.60 2.09 0.08
CA HIS A 348 -8.05 2.16 -0.07
C HIS A 348 -8.52 3.58 -0.39
N TYR A 349 -8.00 4.59 0.31
CA TYR A 349 -8.31 6.00 0.04
C TYR A 349 -8.00 6.36 -1.42
N ILE A 350 -6.82 6.01 -1.92
CA ILE A 350 -6.42 6.27 -3.30
C ILE A 350 -7.33 5.50 -4.27
N GLY A 351 -7.49 4.20 -4.07
CA GLY A 351 -8.28 3.32 -4.94
C GLY A 351 -9.74 3.73 -5.02
N PHE A 352 -10.36 4.08 -3.89
CA PHE A 352 -11.73 4.55 -3.85
C PHE A 352 -11.91 5.88 -4.61
N ASN A 353 -11.02 6.85 -4.39
CA ASN A 353 -11.06 8.12 -5.12
C ASN A 353 -10.80 7.93 -6.63
N MET A 354 -9.95 6.98 -7.03
CA MET A 354 -9.76 6.63 -8.43
C MET A 354 -11.00 5.98 -9.02
N TRP A 355 -11.65 5.08 -8.29
CA TRP A 355 -12.90 4.46 -8.72
C TRP A 355 -14.00 5.51 -8.94
N VAL A 356 -14.20 6.44 -8.00
CA VAL A 356 -15.15 7.55 -8.16
C VAL A 356 -14.87 8.33 -9.44
N LYS A 357 -13.62 8.76 -9.66
CA LYS A 357 -13.22 9.48 -10.87
C LYS A 357 -13.38 8.64 -12.15
N GLY A 358 -13.09 7.33 -12.07
CA GLY A 358 -13.26 6.39 -13.18
C GLY A 358 -14.73 6.26 -13.59
N VAL A 359 -15.63 6.12 -12.61
CA VAL A 359 -17.08 6.07 -12.81
C VAL A 359 -17.60 7.39 -13.40
N GLU A 360 -17.16 8.53 -12.87
CA GLU A 360 -17.51 9.86 -13.37
C GLU A 360 -17.02 10.05 -14.82
N LYS A 361 -15.79 9.65 -15.13
CA LYS A 361 -15.23 9.70 -16.48
C LYS A 361 -15.97 8.77 -17.45
N ALA A 362 -16.34 7.58 -17.01
CA ALA A 362 -17.11 6.61 -17.80
C ALA A 362 -18.59 6.98 -17.94
N GLN A 363 -19.12 7.86 -17.08
CA GLN A 363 -20.56 8.13 -16.93
C GLN A 363 -21.37 6.84 -16.77
N SER A 364 -20.80 5.85 -16.04
CA SER A 364 -21.36 4.50 -15.91
C SER A 364 -20.76 3.78 -14.72
N PHE A 365 -21.48 2.81 -14.17
CA PHE A 365 -20.99 1.86 -13.16
C PHE A 365 -20.62 0.50 -13.79
N GLU A 366 -20.85 0.31 -15.09
CA GLU A 366 -20.57 -0.95 -15.78
C GLU A 366 -19.07 -1.22 -15.89
N PRO A 367 -18.57 -2.41 -15.50
CA PRO A 367 -17.14 -2.73 -15.51
C PRO A 367 -16.46 -2.49 -16.85
N ASP A 368 -17.09 -2.85 -17.97
CA ASP A 368 -16.50 -2.69 -19.30
C ASP A 368 -16.27 -1.22 -19.71
N LYS A 369 -16.96 -0.29 -19.05
CA LYS A 369 -16.78 1.15 -19.24
C LYS A 369 -15.85 1.75 -18.20
N VAL A 370 -15.94 1.28 -16.95
CA VAL A 370 -15.14 1.80 -15.83
C VAL A 370 -13.67 1.36 -15.93
N ILE A 371 -13.40 0.09 -16.23
CA ILE A 371 -12.04 -0.45 -16.32
C ILE A 371 -11.15 0.36 -17.27
N PRO A 372 -11.51 0.57 -18.56
CA PRO A 372 -10.68 1.38 -19.45
C PRO A 372 -10.65 2.86 -19.03
N ALA A 373 -11.72 3.39 -18.43
CA ALA A 373 -11.77 4.77 -17.96
C ALA A 373 -10.82 5.04 -16.79
N MET A 374 -10.50 4.02 -15.97
CA MET A 374 -9.57 4.12 -14.87
C MET A 374 -8.13 4.40 -15.32
N ILE A 375 -7.73 3.94 -16.50
CA ILE A 375 -6.35 4.09 -16.99
C ILE A 375 -6.00 5.57 -17.16
N GLY A 376 -4.89 5.98 -16.54
CA GLY A 376 -4.42 7.36 -16.51
C GLY A 376 -5.14 8.25 -15.50
N VAL A 377 -6.09 7.72 -14.72
CA VAL A 377 -6.71 8.48 -13.63
C VAL A 377 -5.67 8.71 -12.54
N SER A 378 -5.57 9.96 -12.08
CA SER A 378 -4.74 10.34 -10.94
C SER A 378 -5.60 10.78 -9.77
N ALA A 379 -5.22 10.36 -8.57
CA ALA A 379 -5.83 10.78 -7.31
C ALA A 379 -4.77 11.31 -6.35
N PRO A 380 -5.11 12.31 -5.49
CA PRO A 380 -4.23 12.70 -4.41
C PRO A 380 -3.90 11.51 -3.51
N ASN A 381 -2.65 11.44 -3.07
CA ASN A 381 -2.23 10.54 -2.01
C ASN A 381 -2.03 11.33 -0.70
N LEU A 382 -1.86 10.62 0.41
CA LEU A 382 -1.68 11.26 1.72
C LEU A 382 -0.23 11.74 1.94
N THR A 383 0.68 11.35 1.06
CA THR A 383 2.10 11.73 1.13
C THR A 383 2.40 13.06 0.43
N GLY A 384 1.36 13.78 -0.03
CA GLY A 384 1.47 15.13 -0.60
C GLY A 384 1.65 15.19 -2.11
N GLY A 385 1.43 14.06 -2.81
CA GLY A 385 1.54 13.97 -4.26
C GLY A 385 0.28 13.41 -4.94
N LEU A 386 0.49 12.86 -6.12
CA LEU A 386 -0.53 12.14 -6.90
C LEU A 386 -0.08 10.71 -7.15
N SER A 387 -0.99 9.78 -7.01
CA SER A 387 -0.85 8.44 -7.56
C SER A 387 -1.64 8.32 -8.86
N THR A 388 -1.10 7.61 -9.85
CA THR A 388 -1.70 7.47 -11.19
C THR A 388 -1.90 5.99 -11.49
N MET A 389 -3.10 5.65 -11.98
CA MET A 389 -3.43 4.29 -12.43
C MET A 389 -2.76 4.01 -13.77
N MET A 390 -1.91 3.00 -13.80
CA MET A 390 -1.13 2.61 -14.97
C MET A 390 -1.90 1.57 -15.83
N PRO A 391 -1.50 1.37 -17.10
CA PRO A 391 -2.13 0.39 -17.99
C PRO A 391 -2.10 -1.07 -17.47
N ASN A 392 -1.16 -1.40 -16.60
CA ASN A 392 -1.05 -2.71 -15.93
C ASN A 392 -1.93 -2.81 -14.67
N HIS A 393 -2.83 -1.86 -14.45
CA HIS A 393 -3.76 -1.75 -13.33
C HIS A 393 -3.09 -1.56 -11.94
N HIS A 394 -1.82 -1.17 -11.92
CA HIS A 394 -1.11 -0.76 -10.71
C HIS A 394 -1.06 0.76 -10.62
N ILE A 395 -0.76 1.28 -9.43
CA ILE A 395 -0.61 2.72 -9.22
C ILE A 395 0.85 3.12 -8.97
N THR A 396 1.17 4.35 -9.32
CA THR A 396 2.46 4.94 -8.91
C THR A 396 2.40 5.30 -7.42
N LYS A 397 3.43 4.93 -6.66
CA LYS A 397 3.55 5.23 -5.22
C LYS A 397 4.98 5.63 -4.85
N PRO A 398 5.20 6.54 -3.87
CA PRO A 398 6.51 6.72 -3.26
C PRO A 398 6.84 5.50 -2.39
N VAL A 399 8.10 5.35 -1.98
CA VAL A 399 8.54 4.32 -1.04
C VAL A 399 9.16 4.98 0.17
N TYR A 400 8.78 4.52 1.34
CA TYR A 400 9.31 4.97 2.62
C TYR A 400 9.89 3.80 3.41
N ILE A 401 10.96 4.06 4.14
CA ILE A 401 11.47 3.17 5.17
C ILE A 401 11.35 3.92 6.48
N GLY A 402 10.61 3.34 7.41
CA GLY A 402 10.35 3.88 8.73
C GLY A 402 11.03 3.08 9.82
N GLU A 403 11.55 3.77 10.83
CA GLU A 403 12.10 3.19 12.04
C GLU A 403 11.03 3.18 13.13
N ILE A 404 10.79 2.02 13.74
CA ILE A 404 9.81 1.84 14.81
C ILE A 404 10.23 2.65 16.03
N GLN A 405 9.31 3.47 16.54
CA GLN A 405 9.48 4.28 17.73
C GLN A 405 8.80 3.65 18.95
N ALA A 406 9.14 4.14 20.14
CA ALA A 406 8.61 3.60 21.41
C ALA A 406 7.08 3.80 21.57
N ASP A 407 6.49 4.75 20.87
CA ASP A 407 5.05 5.02 20.84
C ASP A 407 4.28 4.22 19.78
N GLY A 408 4.98 3.36 19.04
CA GLY A 408 4.40 2.56 17.96
C GLY A 408 4.28 3.31 16.61
N GLN A 409 4.76 4.53 16.53
CA GLN A 409 4.86 5.27 15.29
C GLN A 409 6.10 4.85 14.48
N LEU A 410 6.10 5.19 13.20
CA LEU A 410 7.18 4.92 12.27
C LEU A 410 7.82 6.24 11.81
N ASN A 411 9.04 6.50 12.27
CA ASN A 411 9.79 7.68 11.84
C ASN A 411 10.49 7.41 10.49
N THR A 412 10.17 8.18 9.45
CA THR A 412 10.79 8.02 8.13
C THR A 412 12.30 8.26 8.20
N VAL A 413 13.10 7.26 7.86
CA VAL A 413 14.57 7.31 7.79
C VAL A 413 15.08 7.35 6.35
N TRP A 414 14.27 6.94 5.38
CA TRP A 414 14.57 6.99 3.97
C TRP A 414 13.30 7.04 3.13
N GLN A 415 13.37 7.68 1.96
CA GLN A 415 12.28 7.73 0.99
C GLN A 415 12.80 7.88 -0.43
N THR A 416 12.01 7.46 -1.42
CA THR A 416 12.29 7.77 -2.82
C THR A 416 12.10 9.26 -3.12
N PRO A 417 12.84 9.84 -4.10
CA PRO A 417 12.69 11.25 -4.51
C PRO A 417 11.29 11.60 -5.06
N GLY A 418 10.49 10.60 -5.40
CA GLY A 418 9.16 10.73 -5.96
C GLY A 418 8.46 9.38 -6.08
N THR A 419 7.38 9.35 -6.85
CA THR A 419 6.63 8.11 -7.08
C THR A 419 7.38 7.13 -7.99
N VAL A 420 7.28 5.85 -7.68
CA VAL A 420 7.82 4.72 -8.44
C VAL A 420 6.69 4.09 -9.25
N VAL A 421 6.96 3.78 -10.51
CA VAL A 421 6.04 3.01 -11.36
C VAL A 421 6.14 1.54 -10.97
N ALA A 422 5.00 0.91 -10.71
CA ALA A 422 4.97 -0.51 -10.36
C ALA A 422 5.38 -1.40 -11.54
N GLN A 423 6.18 -2.43 -11.23
CA GLN A 423 6.55 -3.50 -12.13
C GLN A 423 5.78 -4.77 -11.70
N GLU A 424 4.79 -5.15 -12.48
CA GLU A 424 3.98 -6.34 -12.23
C GLU A 424 4.77 -7.64 -12.40
N TRP A 425 5.79 -7.63 -13.24
CA TRP A 425 6.66 -8.78 -13.52
C TRP A 425 8.09 -8.47 -13.07
N SER A 426 8.65 -9.34 -12.24
CA SER A 426 10.00 -9.13 -11.72
C SER A 426 11.05 -9.29 -12.81
N PRO A 427 11.96 -8.32 -13.00
CA PRO A 427 13.07 -8.46 -13.94
C PRO A 427 14.18 -9.42 -13.44
N TYR A 428 14.07 -9.91 -12.20
CA TYR A 428 15.08 -10.78 -11.57
C TYR A 428 14.74 -12.28 -11.72
N LEU A 429 13.53 -12.60 -12.16
CA LEU A 429 13.12 -13.96 -12.44
C LEU A 429 13.01 -14.17 -13.95
N GLU A 430 13.80 -15.09 -14.50
CA GLU A 430 13.75 -15.42 -15.92
C GLU A 430 12.36 -15.96 -16.29
N GLY A 431 11.76 -15.41 -17.36
CA GLY A 431 10.43 -15.81 -17.83
C GLY A 431 9.31 -15.54 -16.84
N SER A 432 9.47 -14.55 -15.97
CA SER A 432 8.55 -14.20 -14.88
C SER A 432 7.09 -14.14 -15.32
N LYS A 433 6.78 -13.41 -16.40
CA LYS A 433 5.41 -13.30 -16.95
C LYS A 433 4.78 -14.61 -17.44
N ASP A 434 5.56 -15.68 -17.56
CA ASP A 434 5.11 -16.99 -17.96
C ASP A 434 4.83 -17.90 -16.74
N LEU A 435 5.07 -17.41 -15.54
CA LEU A 435 4.91 -18.13 -14.29
C LEU A 435 3.54 -17.86 -13.65
N ILE A 436 3.07 -18.81 -12.84
CA ILE A 436 1.94 -18.62 -11.95
C ILE A 436 2.45 -18.62 -10.51
N ALA A 437 2.37 -17.47 -9.85
CA ALA A 437 2.65 -17.34 -8.44
C ALA A 437 1.41 -17.72 -7.61
N ASP A 438 1.12 -19.01 -7.51
CA ASP A 438 -0.02 -19.54 -6.76
C ASP A 438 0.42 -20.66 -5.81
N TRP A 439 -0.22 -20.76 -4.65
CA TRP A 439 0.07 -21.78 -3.64
C TRP A 439 -0.86 -22.99 -3.69
N ARG A 440 -1.83 -23.03 -4.60
CA ARG A 440 -2.76 -24.17 -4.78
C ARG A 440 -2.13 -25.29 -5.60
N ALA A 441 -2.51 -26.53 -5.34
CA ALA A 441 -2.08 -27.66 -6.15
C ALA A 441 -2.65 -27.60 -7.59
N PRO A 442 -1.86 -27.88 -8.63
CA PRO A 442 -0.46 -28.32 -8.63
C PRO A 442 0.57 -27.19 -8.47
N MET A 443 0.13 -25.96 -8.32
CA MET A 443 0.96 -24.74 -8.33
C MET A 443 1.49 -24.37 -6.93
N SER A 444 1.38 -25.26 -5.96
CA SER A 444 1.79 -25.05 -4.56
C SER A 444 3.27 -24.74 -4.33
N CYS A 445 4.08 -24.84 -5.37
CA CYS A 445 5.49 -24.42 -5.34
C CYS A 445 5.67 -22.88 -5.36
N GLY A 446 4.59 -22.09 -5.51
CA GLY A 446 4.63 -20.64 -5.58
C GLY A 446 5.34 -20.08 -6.82
N ASN A 447 5.67 -20.91 -7.79
CA ASN A 447 6.41 -20.53 -9.00
C ASN A 447 6.19 -21.59 -10.09
N PHE A 448 4.93 -21.84 -10.46
CA PHE A 448 4.57 -22.81 -11.47
C PHE A 448 4.67 -22.21 -12.87
N ASN A 449 5.44 -22.85 -13.75
CA ASN A 449 5.55 -22.43 -15.14
C ASN A 449 4.48 -23.14 -15.98
N VAL A 450 3.52 -22.38 -16.50
CA VAL A 450 2.39 -22.91 -17.28
C VAL A 450 2.83 -23.55 -18.61
N LYS A 451 3.95 -23.11 -19.20
CA LYS A 451 4.45 -23.66 -20.47
C LYS A 451 5.08 -25.03 -20.30
N THR A 452 5.79 -25.23 -19.20
CA THR A 452 6.50 -26.49 -18.92
C THR A 452 5.71 -27.46 -18.05
N GLY A 453 4.63 -27.00 -17.39
CA GLY A 453 3.86 -27.78 -16.44
C GLY A 453 4.63 -28.14 -15.16
N LYS A 454 5.69 -27.40 -14.83
CA LYS A 454 6.58 -27.69 -13.69
C LYS A 454 6.72 -26.48 -12.79
N CYS A 455 7.02 -26.76 -11.52
CA CYS A 455 7.50 -25.74 -10.62
C CYS A 455 8.86 -25.24 -11.09
N GLY A 456 9.02 -23.93 -11.27
CA GLY A 456 10.25 -23.29 -11.70
C GLY A 456 11.38 -23.61 -10.72
N GLY A 457 12.46 -24.13 -11.22
CA GLY A 457 13.73 -24.32 -10.53
C GLY A 457 14.64 -23.13 -10.79
#